data_e36c11170cde718f797a8436de8584a9
#
_entry.id   e36c11170cde718f797a8436de8584a9
#
_cell.length_a   1.000
_cell.length_b   1.000
_cell.length_c   1.000
_cell.angle_alpha   90.00
_cell.angle_beta   90.00
_cell.angle_gamma   90.00
#
_symmetry.space_group_name_H-M   'P 1'
#
loop_
_entity.id
_entity.type
_entity.pdbx_description
1 polymer ?
#
loop_
_entity_poly.entity_id
_entity_poly.type
_entity_poly.pdbx_seq_one_letter_code
_entity_poly.pdbx_strand_id
1 'polypeptide(L)'
;MQHNKRMRIAFFIVCTILFSLSFYGCSEDKLDVYATGILDGNILDFTSEQNLEGAILTTNPPTVSVASDSTGYFIFSSIEVGEYNLIARKNGYISESVTVGVEENKASTVVVLLERSSVYNDPPEFSGVFSPMNSGLNQAVDLSLMWQASDPNVEDSLTYDIELYESNYENSWLFEDVSDTLVEVEGLRYNTVYFWQVTASDAYISVQSELLSFRTIPLPDNEFMFTRETMDGDYEIFSSNASGTSLVQLTRNSKDEWQPRLSPLRNKVAYVSHENLESHIFTMERDGSNQMKISRRPITGYNNPGRGLAWSPAGDRIIYANYDRLSFIQYDGTLEGVITIAPAN
;
A
#
# COMPACT_ATOMS: atom_id res chain seq x y z
N MET A 1 92.36 30.64 66.03
CA MET A 1 92.28 31.17 64.64
C MET A 1 91.51 30.25 63.67
N GLN A 2 90.96 29.08 64.11
CA GLN A 2 90.25 28.11 63.25
C GLN A 2 88.68 28.24 63.28
N HIS A 3 88.12 28.86 64.29
CA HIS A 3 86.68 28.94 64.47
C HIS A 3 86.03 29.98 63.53
N ASN A 4 86.69 31.07 63.19
CA ASN A 4 86.17 32.13 62.30
C ASN A 4 86.16 31.78 60.79
N LYS A 5 87.01 30.82 60.37
CA LYS A 5 87.02 30.38 58.95
C LYS A 5 85.80 29.45 58.59
N ARG A 6 85.42 28.62 59.55
CA ARG A 6 84.22 27.71 59.32
C ARG A 6 82.92 28.51 59.33
N MET A 7 82.81 29.57 60.11
CA MET A 7 81.61 30.40 60.18
C MET A 7 81.45 31.27 58.92
N ARG A 8 82.55 31.74 58.30
CA ARG A 8 82.51 32.50 57.02
C ARG A 8 82.26 31.61 55.85
N ILE A 9 82.70 30.36 55.84
CA ILE A 9 82.38 29.37 54.76
C ILE A 9 80.92 28.93 54.89
N ALA A 10 80.34 28.68 56.06
CA ALA A 10 78.95 28.37 56.29
C ALA A 10 78.05 29.53 55.88
N PHE A 11 78.42 30.80 56.16
CA PHE A 11 77.64 31.96 55.76
C PHE A 11 77.66 32.16 54.22
N PHE A 12 78.77 31.89 53.53
CA PHE A 12 78.87 31.95 52.08
C PHE A 12 78.09 30.83 51.38
N ILE A 13 78.08 29.64 51.93
CA ILE A 13 77.25 28.50 51.40
C ILE A 13 75.80 28.78 51.58
N VAL A 14 75.30 29.33 52.70
CA VAL A 14 73.94 29.70 52.96
C VAL A 14 73.51 30.86 52.06
N CYS A 15 74.33 31.88 51.80
CA CYS A 15 74.06 32.97 50.88
C CYS A 15 74.01 32.51 49.41
N THR A 16 74.87 31.57 48.99
CA THR A 16 74.82 31.00 47.65
C THR A 16 73.63 30.09 47.42
N ILE A 17 73.18 29.35 48.46
CA ILE A 17 71.92 28.54 48.37
C ILE A 17 70.71 29.45 48.38
N LEU A 18 70.67 30.53 49.14
CA LEU A 18 69.58 31.52 49.13
C LEU A 18 69.53 32.33 47.81
N PHE A 19 70.66 32.56 47.15
CA PHE A 19 70.70 33.26 45.86
C PHE A 19 70.33 32.33 44.68
N SER A 20 70.54 31.01 44.80
CA SER A 20 70.08 30.03 43.78
C SER A 20 68.59 29.73 43.84
N LEU A 21 67.91 30.03 44.93
CA LEU A 21 66.42 29.85 45.08
C LEU A 21 65.61 31.03 44.54
N SER A 22 66.28 32.16 44.19
CA SER A 22 65.59 33.37 43.67
C SER A 22 65.34 33.35 42.14
N PHE A 23 65.77 32.30 41.42
CA PHE A 23 65.59 32.18 39.97
C PHE A 23 64.50 31.16 39.55
N TYR A 24 63.67 30.65 40.46
CA TYR A 24 62.42 30.02 40.08
C TYR A 24 61.43 31.14 39.76
N GLY A 25 61.61 31.76 38.60
CA GLY A 25 60.58 32.63 38.02
C GLY A 25 59.35 31.82 37.79
N CYS A 26 58.17 32.26 38.26
CA CYS A 26 56.89 31.85 37.73
C CYS A 26 56.97 32.04 36.23
N SER A 27 56.88 30.96 35.43
CA SER A 27 56.46 31.08 34.07
C SER A 27 54.99 31.54 34.13
N GLU A 28 54.73 32.78 33.74
CA GLU A 28 53.39 33.17 33.39
C GLU A 28 52.94 32.19 32.29
N ASP A 29 52.00 31.30 32.59
CA ASP A 29 51.26 30.59 31.59
C ASP A 29 50.57 31.68 30.75
N LYS A 30 51.14 31.98 29.58
CA LYS A 30 50.45 32.77 28.57
C LYS A 30 49.23 31.97 28.21
N LEU A 31 48.04 32.45 28.56
CA LEU A 31 46.81 32.03 27.96
C LEU A 31 46.95 32.33 26.46
N ASP A 32 47.18 31.31 25.66
CA ASP A 32 47.11 31.41 24.21
C ASP A 32 45.65 31.74 23.89
N VAL A 33 45.37 33.00 23.57
CA VAL A 33 44.06 33.42 23.07
C VAL A 33 44.01 32.98 21.60
N TYR A 34 43.41 31.82 21.38
CA TYR A 34 43.16 31.33 20.02
C TYR A 34 42.06 32.16 19.36
N ALA A 35 42.27 32.55 18.12
CA ALA A 35 41.26 33.19 17.32
C ALA A 35 40.09 32.19 17.10
N THR A 36 38.85 32.63 17.31
CA THR A 36 37.67 31.79 17.18
C THR A 36 36.66 32.37 16.18
N GLY A 37 35.85 31.50 15.59
CA GLY A 37 34.71 31.81 14.73
C GLY A 37 33.46 31.05 15.16
N ILE A 38 32.45 31.09 14.33
CA ILE A 38 31.18 30.36 14.49
C ILE A 38 31.06 29.37 13.32
N LEU A 39 30.65 28.16 13.63
CA LEU A 39 30.21 27.19 12.63
C LEU A 39 28.78 26.81 12.92
N ASP A 40 27.89 27.09 11.99
CA ASP A 40 26.46 26.76 12.12
C ASP A 40 25.90 26.14 10.85
N GLY A 41 24.65 25.69 10.92
CA GLY A 41 23.97 25.13 9.75
C GLY A 41 22.73 24.33 10.08
N ASN A 42 22.25 23.61 9.07
CA ASN A 42 21.07 22.76 9.17
C ASN A 42 21.38 21.34 8.71
N ILE A 43 20.74 20.39 9.36
CA ILE A 43 20.72 18.98 8.97
C ILE A 43 19.36 18.65 8.38
N LEU A 44 19.35 18.10 7.17
CA LEU A 44 18.14 17.74 6.44
C LEU A 44 18.18 16.26 6.01
N ASP A 45 17.03 15.67 5.87
CA ASP A 45 16.85 14.38 5.18
C ASP A 45 17.11 14.55 3.69
N PHE A 46 17.93 13.68 3.11
CA PHE A 46 18.33 13.77 1.69
C PHE A 46 17.14 13.65 0.72
N THR A 47 16.16 12.81 1.05
CA THR A 47 15.03 12.51 0.16
C THR A 47 13.86 13.46 0.35
N SER A 48 13.47 13.75 1.60
CA SER A 48 12.32 14.59 1.92
C SER A 48 12.65 16.06 2.11
N GLU A 49 13.94 16.42 2.21
CA GLU A 49 14.44 17.77 2.55
C GLU A 49 13.89 18.32 3.88
N GLN A 50 13.35 17.42 4.73
CA GLN A 50 12.86 17.81 6.04
C GLN A 50 13.98 17.99 7.05
N ASN A 51 13.74 18.86 8.03
CA ASN A 51 14.69 19.14 9.11
C ASN A 51 14.85 17.91 10.01
N LEU A 52 16.11 17.60 10.37
CA LEU A 52 16.41 16.47 11.25
C LEU A 52 16.84 16.93 12.65
N GLU A 53 15.97 16.70 13.64
CA GLU A 53 16.26 16.92 15.06
C GLU A 53 17.16 15.82 15.62
N GLY A 54 18.03 16.16 16.56
CA GLY A 54 18.84 15.21 17.35
C GLY A 54 19.98 14.55 16.58
N ALA A 55 20.37 15.05 15.42
CA ALA A 55 21.60 14.64 14.77
C ALA A 55 22.81 15.12 15.58
N ILE A 56 23.76 14.23 15.86
CA ILE A 56 24.99 14.54 16.61
C ILE A 56 26.09 14.94 15.65
N LEU A 57 26.65 16.12 15.89
CA LEU A 57 27.74 16.68 15.09
C LEU A 57 29.02 16.70 15.88
N THR A 58 30.07 16.22 15.25
CA THR A 58 31.45 16.19 15.78
C THR A 58 32.41 16.72 14.73
N THR A 59 33.56 17.18 15.15
CA THR A 59 34.60 17.71 14.24
C THR A 59 35.88 16.89 14.31
N ASN A 60 36.64 16.95 13.23
CA ASN A 60 38.04 16.50 13.19
C ASN A 60 38.89 17.59 12.55
N PRO A 61 39.82 18.25 13.30
CA PRO A 61 40.22 18.00 14.68
C PRO A 61 39.06 18.07 15.68
N PRO A 62 39.12 17.31 16.80
CA PRO A 62 38.01 17.20 17.73
C PRO A 62 37.78 18.50 18.52
N THR A 63 36.51 18.90 18.64
CA THR A 63 36.06 20.00 19.50
C THR A 63 34.93 19.49 20.41
N VAL A 64 34.01 20.34 20.81
CA VAL A 64 32.78 19.92 21.47
C VAL A 64 31.84 19.20 20.48
N SER A 65 30.98 18.33 20.95
CA SER A 65 29.88 17.80 20.12
C SER A 65 28.62 18.60 20.37
N VAL A 66 27.80 18.82 19.33
CA VAL A 66 26.53 19.50 19.39
C VAL A 66 25.44 18.61 18.76
N ALA A 67 24.16 18.87 19.12
CA ALA A 67 23.04 18.20 18.50
C ALA A 67 22.20 19.23 17.76
N SER A 68 21.57 18.83 16.64
CA SER A 68 20.58 19.65 15.94
C SER A 68 19.28 19.77 16.75
N ASP A 69 18.67 20.93 16.71
CA ASP A 69 17.37 21.20 17.35
C ASP A 69 16.18 20.74 16.49
N SER A 70 14.94 21.04 16.93
CA SER A 70 13.70 20.69 16.22
C SER A 70 13.55 21.34 14.84
N THR A 71 14.37 22.33 14.52
CA THR A 71 14.46 22.97 13.19
C THR A 71 15.61 22.45 12.36
N GLY A 72 16.28 21.38 12.84
CA GLY A 72 17.51 20.85 12.24
C GLY A 72 18.72 21.73 12.42
N TYR A 73 18.60 22.89 13.09
CA TYR A 73 19.69 23.83 13.27
C TYR A 73 20.70 23.38 14.32
N PHE A 74 21.99 23.61 14.05
CA PHE A 74 23.08 23.37 14.99
C PHE A 74 24.06 24.56 15.00
N ILE A 75 24.80 24.72 16.09
CA ILE A 75 25.80 25.80 16.23
C ILE A 75 26.94 25.40 17.14
N PHE A 76 28.20 25.63 16.66
CA PHE A 76 29.41 25.74 17.45
C PHE A 76 29.70 27.22 17.62
N SER A 77 29.33 27.78 18.76
CA SER A 77 29.37 29.24 19.00
C SER A 77 30.76 29.81 19.20
N SER A 78 31.76 28.98 19.48
CA SER A 78 33.18 29.38 19.64
C SER A 78 34.06 28.19 19.29
N ILE A 79 34.52 28.15 18.05
CA ILE A 79 35.44 27.11 17.54
C ILE A 79 36.71 27.79 17.03
N GLU A 80 37.88 27.20 17.26
CA GLU A 80 39.15 27.76 16.80
C GLU A 80 39.17 27.91 15.28
N VAL A 81 39.89 28.91 14.79
CA VAL A 81 40.07 29.13 13.34
C VAL A 81 40.85 27.96 12.74
N GLY A 82 40.35 27.40 11.65
CA GLY A 82 40.97 26.25 10.98
C GLY A 82 40.05 25.53 10.01
N GLU A 83 40.59 24.49 9.39
CA GLU A 83 39.77 23.54 8.59
C GLU A 83 39.33 22.36 9.46
N TYR A 84 38.07 22.04 9.36
CA TYR A 84 37.46 20.93 10.09
C TYR A 84 36.71 20.02 9.13
N ASN A 85 36.78 18.72 9.40
CA ASN A 85 35.87 17.76 8.84
C ASN A 85 34.69 17.61 9.81
N LEU A 86 33.55 18.21 9.49
CA LEU A 86 32.31 18.13 10.24
C LEU A 86 31.62 16.79 9.93
N ILE A 87 31.38 15.98 10.95
CA ILE A 87 30.75 14.65 10.83
C ILE A 87 29.41 14.71 11.51
N ALA A 88 28.33 14.45 10.73
CA ALA A 88 26.97 14.34 11.22
C ALA A 88 26.57 12.88 11.33
N ARG A 89 25.90 12.51 12.44
CA ARG A 89 25.40 11.17 12.73
C ARG A 89 24.03 11.24 13.35
N LYS A 90 23.12 10.41 12.84
CA LYS A 90 21.78 10.22 13.41
C LYS A 90 21.42 8.74 13.30
N ASN A 91 20.71 8.22 14.31
CA ASN A 91 20.20 6.85 14.24
C ASN A 91 19.24 6.71 13.05
N GLY A 92 19.32 5.62 12.29
CA GLY A 92 18.57 5.42 11.07
C GLY A 92 19.16 6.05 9.81
N TYR A 93 20.29 6.75 9.90
CA TYR A 93 20.93 7.46 8.78
C TYR A 93 22.38 7.04 8.55
N ILE A 94 22.83 7.14 7.32
CA ILE A 94 24.23 7.00 6.93
C ILE A 94 24.96 8.25 7.41
N SER A 95 26.10 8.06 8.13
CA SER A 95 26.92 9.18 8.59
C SER A 95 27.53 9.93 7.40
N GLU A 96 27.40 11.25 7.41
CA GLU A 96 27.94 12.13 6.36
C GLU A 96 29.04 13.04 6.93
N SER A 97 29.97 13.43 6.09
CA SER A 97 31.07 14.32 6.48
C SER A 97 31.33 15.41 5.45
N VAL A 98 31.48 16.65 5.93
CA VAL A 98 31.71 17.84 5.10
C VAL A 98 32.91 18.62 5.61
N THR A 99 33.84 18.99 4.73
CA THR A 99 34.97 19.86 5.08
C THR A 99 34.54 21.32 5.11
N VAL A 100 34.84 22.01 6.22
CA VAL A 100 34.43 23.39 6.44
C VAL A 100 35.57 24.19 7.02
N GLY A 101 35.81 25.40 6.49
CA GLY A 101 36.76 26.37 7.01
C GLY A 101 36.12 27.35 7.98
N VAL A 102 36.69 27.53 9.14
CA VAL A 102 36.28 28.52 10.14
C VAL A 102 37.24 29.70 10.12
N GLU A 103 36.71 30.90 9.93
CA GLU A 103 37.47 32.15 9.92
C GLU A 103 37.20 32.99 11.18
N GLU A 104 38.19 33.79 11.55
CA GLU A 104 38.08 34.63 12.74
C GLU A 104 36.93 35.63 12.67
N ASN A 105 36.11 35.66 13.74
CA ASN A 105 34.97 36.54 13.91
C ASN A 105 33.95 36.48 12.77
N LYS A 106 33.86 35.32 12.07
CA LYS A 106 32.87 35.06 11.02
C LYS A 106 32.06 33.82 11.34
N ALA A 107 30.86 33.77 10.79
CA ALA A 107 30.05 32.56 10.75
C ALA A 107 30.31 31.80 9.44
N SER A 108 30.58 30.50 9.56
CA SER A 108 30.64 29.54 8.45
C SER A 108 29.39 28.69 8.52
N THR A 109 28.52 28.82 7.53
CA THR A 109 27.21 28.10 7.50
C THR A 109 27.27 26.94 6.52
N VAL A 110 26.78 25.76 6.92
CA VAL A 110 26.76 24.56 6.10
C VAL A 110 25.40 23.84 6.20
N VAL A 111 24.97 23.24 5.10
CA VAL A 111 23.85 22.30 5.08
C VAL A 111 24.39 20.90 4.88
N VAL A 112 24.00 19.97 5.75
CA VAL A 112 24.36 18.56 5.65
C VAL A 112 23.10 17.75 5.37
N LEU A 113 23.14 16.96 4.31
CA LEU A 113 22.06 16.06 3.90
C LEU A 113 22.40 14.66 4.38
N LEU A 114 21.56 14.07 5.23
CA LEU A 114 21.73 12.68 5.67
C LEU A 114 20.80 11.77 4.87
N GLU A 115 21.36 10.71 4.32
CA GLU A 115 20.62 9.65 3.63
C GLU A 115 20.18 8.58 4.64
N ARG A 116 18.95 8.11 4.55
CA ARG A 116 18.46 7.02 5.40
C ARG A 116 19.21 5.73 5.11
N SER A 117 19.45 4.97 6.14
CA SER A 117 20.16 3.69 6.04
C SER A 117 19.16 2.52 6.09
N SER A 118 19.09 1.73 5.04
CA SER A 118 18.30 0.50 5.01
C SER A 118 18.70 -0.53 6.10
N VAL A 119 19.90 -0.40 6.66
CA VAL A 119 20.37 -1.27 7.78
C VAL A 119 19.67 -0.94 9.10
N TYR A 120 19.14 0.26 9.23
CA TYR A 120 18.44 0.74 10.45
C TYR A 120 16.97 1.00 10.20
N ASN A 121 16.45 0.55 9.04
CA ASN A 121 15.02 0.60 8.76
C ASN A 121 14.32 -0.54 9.49
N ASP A 122 13.33 -0.22 10.31
CA ASP A 122 12.45 -1.19 10.94
C ASP A 122 11.31 -1.53 9.96
N PRO A 123 10.89 -2.79 9.84
CA PRO A 123 9.86 -3.18 8.89
C PRO A 123 8.47 -2.68 9.28
N PRO A 124 7.54 -2.52 8.32
CA PRO A 124 6.13 -2.27 8.61
C PRO A 124 5.51 -3.33 9.53
N GLU A 125 4.57 -2.92 10.37
CA GLU A 125 3.86 -3.79 11.32
C GLU A 125 2.35 -3.73 11.11
N PHE A 126 1.69 -4.90 11.04
CA PHE A 126 0.24 -5.00 11.05
C PHE A 126 -0.30 -5.01 12.48
N SER A 127 -1.32 -4.20 12.76
CA SER A 127 -1.95 -4.15 14.09
C SER A 127 -2.83 -5.36 14.43
N GLY A 128 -3.05 -6.27 13.46
CA GLY A 128 -3.97 -7.41 13.58
C GLY A 128 -5.45 -7.04 13.37
N VAL A 129 -5.76 -5.81 12.97
CA VAL A 129 -7.12 -5.38 12.63
C VAL A 129 -7.35 -5.54 11.15
N PHE A 130 -8.27 -6.45 10.78
CA PHE A 130 -8.65 -6.74 9.40
C PHE A 130 -10.18 -6.86 9.29
N SER A 131 -10.72 -6.40 8.15
CA SER A 131 -12.12 -6.59 7.79
C SER A 131 -12.23 -6.99 6.31
N PRO A 132 -12.88 -8.13 5.99
CA PRO A 132 -13.43 -9.13 6.90
C PRO A 132 -12.37 -9.76 7.80
N MET A 133 -12.73 -10.06 9.05
CA MET A 133 -11.85 -10.80 9.96
C MET A 133 -11.60 -12.22 9.44
N ASN A 134 -10.52 -12.84 9.85
CA ASN A 134 -10.20 -14.21 9.45
C ASN A 134 -11.33 -15.19 9.80
N SER A 135 -11.67 -16.04 8.83
CA SER A 135 -12.81 -16.97 8.89
C SER A 135 -14.18 -16.29 9.03
N GLY A 136 -14.31 -15.04 8.59
CA GLY A 136 -15.55 -14.27 8.59
C GLY A 136 -16.63 -14.97 7.77
N LEU A 137 -17.86 -15.05 8.29
CA LEU A 137 -19.01 -15.67 7.63
C LEU A 137 -20.03 -14.62 7.23
N ASN A 138 -20.86 -14.96 6.22
CA ASN A 138 -21.97 -14.15 5.74
C ASN A 138 -21.53 -12.72 5.31
N GLN A 139 -20.38 -12.63 4.66
CA GLN A 139 -19.91 -11.37 4.11
C GLN A 139 -20.72 -11.00 2.85
N ALA A 140 -20.93 -9.72 2.61
CA ALA A 140 -21.59 -9.24 1.39
C ALA A 140 -20.77 -9.64 0.15
N VAL A 141 -21.41 -9.68 -1.01
CA VAL A 141 -20.73 -9.93 -2.29
C VAL A 141 -20.09 -8.67 -2.87
N ASP A 142 -20.49 -7.50 -2.37
CA ASP A 142 -19.85 -6.21 -2.59
C ASP A 142 -19.41 -5.73 -1.22
N LEU A 143 -18.12 -5.60 -0.98
CA LEU A 143 -17.54 -5.30 0.34
C LEU A 143 -16.22 -4.55 0.24
N SER A 144 -15.81 -3.98 1.35
CA SER A 144 -14.48 -3.37 1.48
C SER A 144 -13.55 -4.32 2.23
N LEU A 145 -12.36 -4.53 1.67
CA LEU A 145 -11.22 -5.09 2.39
C LEU A 145 -10.53 -3.95 3.13
N MET A 146 -10.36 -4.07 4.44
CA MET A 146 -9.71 -3.05 5.27
C MET A 146 -8.65 -3.69 6.17
N TRP A 147 -7.59 -2.95 6.43
CA TRP A 147 -6.50 -3.36 7.33
C TRP A 147 -5.94 -2.16 8.06
N GLN A 148 -5.12 -2.43 9.07
CA GLN A 148 -4.34 -1.40 9.74
C GLN A 148 -2.88 -1.85 9.82
N ALA A 149 -2.00 -0.99 9.35
CA ALA A 149 -0.57 -1.15 9.47
C ALA A 149 0.07 0.19 9.84
N SER A 150 1.24 0.14 10.43
CA SER A 150 2.05 1.30 10.77
C SER A 150 3.51 0.97 10.59
N ASP A 151 4.33 2.00 10.44
CA ASP A 151 5.77 1.86 10.42
C ASP A 151 6.36 2.46 11.70
N PRO A 152 7.31 1.76 12.38
CA PRO A 152 8.06 2.34 13.49
C PRO A 152 8.85 3.60 13.09
N ASN A 153 9.28 3.68 11.83
CA ASN A 153 9.89 4.85 11.24
C ASN A 153 8.79 5.82 10.78
N VAL A 154 8.29 6.66 11.67
CA VAL A 154 7.09 7.52 11.50
C VAL A 154 7.08 8.43 10.26
N GLU A 155 8.21 8.59 9.58
CA GLU A 155 8.34 9.38 8.36
C GLU A 155 8.21 8.54 7.09
N ASP A 156 8.17 7.20 7.22
CA ASP A 156 8.05 6.31 6.08
C ASP A 156 6.60 6.22 5.61
N SER A 157 6.43 6.29 4.30
CA SER A 157 5.13 6.14 3.66
C SER A 157 4.94 4.68 3.27
N LEU A 158 3.79 4.10 3.65
CA LEU A 158 3.46 2.73 3.30
C LEU A 158 2.66 2.67 1.99
N THR A 159 2.99 1.69 1.17
CA THR A 159 2.17 1.22 0.05
C THR A 159 1.76 -0.23 0.29
N TYR A 160 0.67 -0.65 -0.35
CA TYR A 160 0.10 -1.97 -0.12
C TYR A 160 -0.22 -2.67 -1.42
N ASP A 161 0.09 -3.97 -1.47
CA ASP A 161 -0.39 -4.87 -2.49
C ASP A 161 -1.36 -5.87 -1.85
N ILE A 162 -2.54 -6.03 -2.45
CA ILE A 162 -3.58 -6.89 -1.92
C ILE A 162 -3.89 -7.99 -2.94
N GLU A 163 -3.73 -9.23 -2.52
CA GLU A 163 -4.16 -10.40 -3.26
C GLU A 163 -5.47 -10.94 -2.68
N LEU A 164 -6.46 -11.13 -3.55
CA LEU A 164 -7.74 -11.79 -3.22
C LEU A 164 -7.99 -12.90 -4.23
N TYR A 165 -8.37 -14.10 -3.79
CA TYR A 165 -8.67 -15.20 -4.68
C TYR A 165 -9.73 -16.16 -4.12
N GLU A 166 -10.45 -16.83 -5.01
CA GLU A 166 -11.39 -17.88 -4.67
C GLU A 166 -10.65 -19.15 -4.22
N SER A 167 -11.29 -19.95 -3.37
CA SER A 167 -10.72 -21.21 -2.86
C SER A 167 -10.35 -22.23 -3.95
N ASN A 168 -10.93 -22.13 -5.14
CA ASN A 168 -10.66 -22.97 -6.31
C ASN A 168 -9.70 -22.33 -7.31
N TYR A 169 -9.23 -21.10 -7.05
CA TYR A 169 -8.36 -20.30 -7.92
C TYR A 169 -8.94 -19.99 -9.32
N GLU A 170 -10.26 -20.07 -9.49
CA GLU A 170 -10.91 -19.70 -10.77
C GLU A 170 -10.87 -18.21 -11.03
N ASN A 171 -10.99 -17.40 -9.96
CA ASN A 171 -10.87 -15.95 -10.03
C ASN A 171 -9.88 -15.44 -8.99
N SER A 172 -9.13 -14.41 -9.37
CA SER A 172 -8.21 -13.69 -8.50
C SER A 172 -8.18 -12.21 -8.86
N TRP A 173 -7.96 -11.38 -7.86
CA TRP A 173 -7.80 -9.94 -7.97
C TRP A 173 -6.47 -9.56 -7.34
N LEU A 174 -5.76 -8.66 -8.00
CA LEU A 174 -4.53 -8.05 -7.50
C LEU A 174 -4.71 -6.54 -7.54
N PHE A 175 -4.50 -5.89 -6.41
CA PHE A 175 -4.48 -4.44 -6.27
C PHE A 175 -3.06 -4.07 -5.88
N GLU A 176 -2.37 -3.28 -6.69
CA GLU A 176 -0.96 -2.92 -6.51
C GLU A 176 -0.82 -1.43 -6.18
N ASP A 177 0.23 -1.08 -5.45
CA ASP A 177 0.62 0.30 -5.12
C ASP A 177 -0.51 1.13 -4.44
N VAL A 178 -1.35 0.47 -3.64
CA VAL A 178 -2.44 1.14 -2.91
C VAL A 178 -1.85 1.94 -1.76
N SER A 179 -2.19 3.23 -1.69
CA SER A 179 -1.72 4.12 -0.60
C SER A 179 -2.72 4.24 0.56
N ASP A 180 -3.94 3.75 0.38
CA ASP A 180 -4.99 3.72 1.41
C ASP A 180 -5.02 2.34 2.11
N THR A 181 -5.65 2.25 3.25
CA THR A 181 -5.85 1.00 4.00
C THR A 181 -7.21 0.37 3.74
N LEU A 182 -7.76 0.62 2.56
CA LEU A 182 -9.07 0.15 2.10
C LEU A 182 -9.06 -0.10 0.59
N VAL A 183 -9.69 -1.22 0.18
CA VAL A 183 -10.00 -1.53 -1.22
C VAL A 183 -11.44 -2.02 -1.32
N GLU A 184 -12.21 -1.47 -2.26
CA GLU A 184 -13.56 -1.92 -2.58
C GLU A 184 -13.50 -3.11 -3.55
N VAL A 185 -14.27 -4.15 -3.26
CA VAL A 185 -14.41 -5.33 -4.09
C VAL A 185 -15.89 -5.57 -4.37
N GLU A 186 -16.22 -5.73 -5.63
CA GLU A 186 -17.60 -5.93 -6.08
C GLU A 186 -17.75 -7.22 -6.89
N GLY A 187 -18.96 -7.77 -6.88
CA GLY A 187 -19.34 -8.90 -7.73
C GLY A 187 -18.74 -10.24 -7.31
N LEU A 188 -18.43 -10.41 -6.03
CA LEU A 188 -18.01 -11.69 -5.50
C LEU A 188 -19.14 -12.73 -5.64
N ARG A 189 -18.79 -14.00 -5.81
CA ARG A 189 -19.76 -15.09 -5.88
C ARG A 189 -20.42 -15.34 -4.53
N TYR A 190 -21.67 -15.71 -4.56
CA TYR A 190 -22.41 -16.14 -3.37
C TYR A 190 -21.89 -17.48 -2.81
N ASN A 191 -21.99 -17.66 -1.50
CA ASN A 191 -21.63 -18.88 -0.77
C ASN A 191 -20.22 -19.42 -1.09
N THR A 192 -19.29 -18.53 -1.42
CA THR A 192 -17.93 -18.84 -1.84
C THR A 192 -16.93 -18.43 -0.76
N VAL A 193 -15.90 -19.24 -0.58
CA VAL A 193 -14.79 -18.93 0.30
C VAL A 193 -13.71 -18.20 -0.48
N TYR A 194 -13.31 -17.07 0.06
CA TYR A 194 -12.23 -16.24 -0.45
C TYR A 194 -11.06 -16.24 0.53
N PHE A 195 -9.87 -16.14 -0.02
CA PHE A 195 -8.63 -15.91 0.72
C PHE A 195 -8.04 -14.59 0.28
N TRP A 196 -7.50 -13.85 1.22
CA TRP A 196 -6.84 -12.59 0.92
C TRP A 196 -5.65 -12.33 1.83
N GLN A 197 -4.70 -11.55 1.33
CA GLN A 197 -3.47 -11.20 2.02
C GLN A 197 -3.03 -9.81 1.60
N VAL A 198 -2.41 -9.08 2.51
CA VAL A 198 -1.86 -7.73 2.27
C VAL A 198 -0.35 -7.79 2.43
N THR A 199 0.37 -7.18 1.50
CA THR A 199 1.79 -6.88 1.61
C THR A 199 1.94 -5.40 1.84
N ALA A 200 2.53 -4.99 2.95
CA ALA A 200 2.88 -3.60 3.25
C ALA A 200 4.35 -3.36 2.93
N SER A 201 4.65 -2.25 2.28
CA SER A 201 6.01 -1.87 1.85
C SER A 201 6.31 -0.43 2.23
N ASP A 202 7.51 -0.18 2.75
CA ASP A 202 8.04 1.13 3.13
C ASP A 202 9.12 1.66 2.15
N ALA A 203 9.19 1.11 0.94
CA ALA A 203 10.22 1.30 -0.08
C ALA A 203 11.55 0.56 0.17
N TYR A 204 11.81 0.04 1.37
CA TYR A 204 13.03 -0.73 1.70
C TYR A 204 12.71 -2.17 2.05
N ILE A 205 11.67 -2.39 2.82
CA ILE A 205 11.27 -3.70 3.35
C ILE A 205 9.78 -3.90 3.08
N SER A 206 9.42 -5.13 2.71
CA SER A 206 8.02 -5.53 2.54
C SER A 206 7.68 -6.63 3.52
N VAL A 207 6.50 -6.53 4.15
CA VAL A 207 5.99 -7.50 5.13
C VAL A 207 4.61 -7.95 4.70
N GLN A 208 4.38 -9.26 4.71
CA GLN A 208 3.06 -9.84 4.43
C GLN A 208 2.26 -10.03 5.72
N SER A 209 0.97 -9.76 5.65
CA SER A 209 0.02 -10.13 6.70
C SER A 209 -0.11 -11.65 6.83
N GLU A 210 -0.82 -12.12 7.84
CA GLU A 210 -1.35 -13.49 7.81
C GLU A 210 -2.30 -13.67 6.62
N LEU A 211 -2.44 -14.93 6.17
CA LEU A 211 -3.45 -15.29 5.18
C LEU A 211 -4.81 -15.33 5.83
N LEU A 212 -5.71 -14.48 5.36
CA LEU A 212 -7.07 -14.32 5.88
C LEU A 212 -8.07 -15.02 4.97
N SER A 213 -9.21 -15.38 5.52
CA SER A 213 -10.29 -15.98 4.75
C SER A 213 -11.66 -15.45 5.19
N PHE A 214 -12.61 -15.45 4.27
CA PHE A 214 -14.01 -15.20 4.57
C PHE A 214 -14.93 -16.00 3.63
N ARG A 215 -16.19 -16.10 4.01
CA ARG A 215 -17.22 -16.69 3.17
C ARG A 215 -18.33 -15.68 2.94
N THR A 216 -18.75 -15.53 1.67
CA THR A 216 -19.88 -14.69 1.30
C THR A 216 -21.22 -15.30 1.71
N ILE A 217 -22.25 -14.46 1.77
CA ILE A 217 -23.62 -14.88 2.09
C ILE A 217 -24.12 -15.93 1.05
N PRO A 218 -25.03 -16.81 1.44
CA PRO A 218 -25.74 -17.68 0.49
C PRO A 218 -26.53 -16.84 -0.52
N LEU A 219 -26.65 -17.34 -1.77
CA LEU A 219 -27.52 -16.72 -2.76
C LEU A 219 -28.97 -16.71 -2.24
N PRO A 220 -29.65 -15.56 -2.23
CA PRO A 220 -31.04 -15.49 -1.85
C PRO A 220 -31.92 -16.36 -2.77
N ASP A 221 -32.89 -17.07 -2.20
CA ASP A 221 -33.84 -17.85 -2.98
C ASP A 221 -34.95 -16.97 -3.57
N ASN A 222 -34.53 -16.07 -4.47
CA ASN A 222 -35.44 -15.16 -5.16
C ASN A 222 -36.39 -15.89 -6.11
N GLU A 223 -37.63 -15.47 -6.10
CA GLU A 223 -38.74 -16.12 -6.87
C GLU A 223 -38.85 -15.54 -8.28
N PHE A 224 -38.53 -14.27 -8.45
CA PHE A 224 -38.72 -13.52 -9.69
C PHE A 224 -37.39 -13.19 -10.35
N MET A 225 -37.38 -13.24 -11.67
CA MET A 225 -36.30 -12.69 -12.53
C MET A 225 -36.94 -11.76 -13.55
N PHE A 226 -36.29 -10.64 -13.80
CA PHE A 226 -36.78 -9.60 -14.69
C PHE A 226 -35.62 -8.77 -15.25
N THR A 227 -35.92 -8.05 -16.30
CA THR A 227 -35.04 -7.06 -16.89
C THR A 227 -35.37 -5.68 -16.32
N ARG A 228 -34.36 -4.89 -16.01
CA ARG A 228 -34.53 -3.54 -15.51
C ARG A 228 -33.47 -2.65 -16.14
N GLU A 229 -33.86 -1.42 -16.50
CA GLU A 229 -32.95 -0.37 -16.92
C GLU A 229 -32.12 0.14 -15.73
N THR A 230 -30.80 0.25 -15.92
CA THR A 230 -29.86 0.78 -14.95
C THR A 230 -29.70 2.29 -15.08
N MET A 231 -28.92 2.92 -14.21
CA MET A 231 -28.63 4.36 -14.30
C MET A 231 -27.78 4.71 -15.53
N ASP A 232 -27.02 3.76 -16.05
CA ASP A 232 -26.18 3.92 -17.24
C ASP A 232 -26.98 3.78 -18.55
N GLY A 233 -28.27 3.39 -18.44
CA GLY A 233 -29.20 3.25 -19.56
C GLY A 233 -29.22 1.86 -20.20
N ASP A 234 -28.41 0.92 -19.71
CA ASP A 234 -28.39 -0.47 -20.17
C ASP A 234 -29.46 -1.29 -19.46
N TYR A 235 -29.98 -2.32 -20.13
CA TYR A 235 -30.97 -3.24 -19.57
C TYR A 235 -30.29 -4.47 -19.02
N GLU A 236 -30.36 -4.65 -17.69
CA GLU A 236 -29.70 -5.72 -16.98
C GLU A 236 -30.70 -6.70 -16.34
N ILE A 237 -30.25 -7.92 -16.06
CA ILE A 237 -31.09 -8.95 -15.42
C ILE A 237 -30.93 -8.85 -13.91
N PHE A 238 -32.11 -8.87 -13.25
CA PHE A 238 -32.21 -8.85 -11.79
C PHE A 238 -33.06 -10.02 -11.31
N SER A 239 -32.85 -10.41 -10.07
CA SER A 239 -33.75 -11.29 -9.33
C SER A 239 -34.24 -10.62 -8.05
N SER A 240 -35.43 -10.98 -7.59
CA SER A 240 -35.99 -10.46 -6.36
C SER A 240 -36.94 -11.47 -5.71
N ASN A 241 -37.11 -11.33 -4.39
CA ASN A 241 -38.22 -11.97 -3.68
C ASN A 241 -39.55 -11.21 -3.92
N ALA A 242 -40.68 -11.78 -3.46
CA ALA A 242 -41.99 -11.19 -3.64
C ALA A 242 -42.18 -9.81 -2.98
N SER A 243 -41.44 -9.51 -1.92
CA SER A 243 -41.50 -8.23 -1.21
C SER A 243 -40.59 -7.15 -1.80
N GLY A 244 -39.70 -7.49 -2.72
CA GLY A 244 -38.70 -6.58 -3.27
C GLY A 244 -37.54 -6.24 -2.32
N THR A 245 -37.48 -6.89 -1.15
CA THR A 245 -36.41 -6.62 -0.15
C THR A 245 -35.10 -7.33 -0.43
N SER A 246 -35.11 -8.32 -1.34
CA SER A 246 -33.92 -9.05 -1.77
C SER A 246 -33.72 -8.83 -3.26
N LEU A 247 -33.14 -7.70 -3.64
CA LEU A 247 -32.84 -7.39 -5.04
C LEU A 247 -31.40 -7.76 -5.34
N VAL A 248 -31.19 -8.62 -6.34
CA VAL A 248 -29.86 -9.05 -6.80
C VAL A 248 -29.73 -8.73 -8.27
N GLN A 249 -28.69 -7.99 -8.65
CA GLN A 249 -28.31 -7.78 -10.03
C GLN A 249 -27.46 -8.97 -10.50
N LEU A 250 -27.86 -9.63 -11.58
CA LEU A 250 -27.26 -10.87 -12.08
C LEU A 250 -26.30 -10.61 -13.25
N THR A 251 -26.55 -9.57 -14.03
CA THR A 251 -25.68 -9.14 -15.13
C THR A 251 -25.21 -7.71 -14.90
N ARG A 252 -23.94 -7.41 -15.26
CA ARG A 252 -23.30 -6.09 -15.05
C ARG A 252 -22.34 -5.86 -16.21
N ASN A 253 -22.85 -5.32 -17.31
CA ASN A 253 -22.02 -5.03 -18.48
C ASN A 253 -22.67 -3.91 -19.31
N SER A 254 -22.07 -3.51 -20.41
CA SER A 254 -22.55 -2.43 -21.29
C SER A 254 -23.45 -2.94 -22.42
N LYS A 255 -24.13 -4.08 -22.24
CA LYS A 255 -25.03 -4.68 -23.22
C LYS A 255 -26.47 -4.68 -22.68
N ASP A 256 -27.43 -4.84 -23.56
CA ASP A 256 -28.82 -5.01 -23.16
C ASP A 256 -29.17 -6.49 -23.01
N GLU A 257 -29.59 -6.91 -21.83
CA GLU A 257 -30.00 -8.24 -21.51
C GLU A 257 -31.51 -8.34 -21.34
N TRP A 258 -32.11 -9.35 -22.00
CA TRP A 258 -33.56 -9.52 -22.09
C TRP A 258 -34.01 -10.93 -21.78
N GLN A 259 -35.28 -11.05 -21.38
CA GLN A 259 -36.04 -12.29 -21.31
C GLN A 259 -35.37 -13.40 -20.48
N PRO A 260 -34.94 -13.16 -19.23
CA PRO A 260 -34.39 -14.21 -18.41
C PRO A 260 -35.40 -15.34 -18.18
N ARG A 261 -34.92 -16.57 -18.23
CA ARG A 261 -35.69 -17.80 -17.97
C ARG A 261 -34.88 -18.70 -17.05
N LEU A 262 -35.44 -18.94 -15.87
CA LEU A 262 -34.87 -19.88 -14.90
C LEU A 262 -35.09 -21.31 -15.38
N SER A 263 -34.07 -22.15 -15.28
CA SER A 263 -34.16 -23.58 -15.61
C SER A 263 -35.14 -24.30 -14.67
N PRO A 264 -35.73 -25.43 -15.07
CA PRO A 264 -36.60 -26.25 -14.21
C PRO A 264 -35.92 -26.69 -12.91
N LEU A 265 -34.60 -26.93 -12.95
CA LEU A 265 -33.78 -27.27 -11.77
C LEU A 265 -33.41 -26.06 -10.93
N ARG A 266 -33.78 -24.85 -11.35
CA ARG A 266 -33.53 -23.56 -10.67
C ARG A 266 -32.03 -23.25 -10.41
N ASN A 267 -31.13 -23.84 -11.17
CA ASN A 267 -29.70 -23.66 -11.04
C ASN A 267 -29.07 -22.78 -12.15
N LYS A 268 -29.74 -22.64 -13.29
CA LYS A 268 -29.26 -21.88 -14.46
C LYS A 268 -30.28 -20.90 -14.97
N VAL A 269 -29.82 -19.85 -15.62
CA VAL A 269 -30.65 -18.85 -16.31
C VAL A 269 -30.26 -18.81 -17.78
N ALA A 270 -31.25 -18.90 -18.69
CA ALA A 270 -31.04 -18.58 -20.08
C ALA A 270 -31.59 -17.18 -20.35
N TYR A 271 -30.94 -16.41 -21.19
CA TYR A 271 -31.33 -15.04 -21.52
C TYR A 271 -30.84 -14.63 -22.91
N VAL A 272 -31.31 -13.50 -23.38
CA VAL A 272 -30.86 -12.89 -24.65
C VAL A 272 -30.01 -11.69 -24.31
N SER A 273 -28.81 -11.62 -24.88
CA SER A 273 -27.94 -10.42 -24.82
C SER A 273 -27.84 -9.82 -26.22
N HIS A 274 -27.94 -8.49 -26.27
CA HIS A 274 -27.81 -7.70 -27.49
C HIS A 274 -26.43 -7.07 -27.57
N GLU A 275 -25.66 -7.55 -28.53
CA GLU A 275 -24.28 -7.13 -28.74
C GLU A 275 -24.06 -6.71 -30.20
N ASN A 276 -23.55 -5.50 -30.46
CA ASN A 276 -23.21 -5.01 -31.82
C ASN A 276 -24.39 -5.15 -32.83
N LEU A 277 -25.58 -4.79 -32.40
CA LEU A 277 -26.83 -4.91 -33.19
C LEU A 277 -27.28 -6.35 -33.46
N GLU A 278 -26.68 -7.32 -32.82
CA GLU A 278 -27.04 -8.74 -32.93
C GLU A 278 -27.50 -9.29 -31.58
N SER A 279 -28.52 -10.10 -31.57
CA SER A 279 -29.01 -10.80 -30.37
C SER A 279 -28.52 -12.23 -30.35
N HIS A 280 -28.05 -12.66 -29.19
CA HIS A 280 -27.57 -14.01 -28.98
C HIS A 280 -28.19 -14.62 -27.71
N ILE A 281 -28.26 -15.94 -27.63
CA ILE A 281 -28.65 -16.66 -26.43
C ILE A 281 -27.44 -16.91 -25.57
N PHE A 282 -27.56 -16.55 -24.31
CA PHE A 282 -26.58 -16.79 -23.26
C PHE A 282 -27.16 -17.66 -22.16
N THR A 283 -26.31 -18.33 -21.44
CA THR A 283 -26.64 -18.99 -20.17
C THR A 283 -25.71 -18.49 -19.08
N MET A 284 -26.14 -18.53 -17.83
CA MET A 284 -25.38 -18.25 -16.63
C MET A 284 -25.83 -19.13 -15.48
N GLU A 285 -25.06 -19.22 -14.43
CA GLU A 285 -25.54 -19.78 -13.16
C GLU A 285 -26.60 -18.87 -12.54
N ARG A 286 -27.36 -19.41 -11.58
CA ARG A 286 -28.48 -18.66 -10.96
C ARG A 286 -28.03 -17.38 -10.23
N ASP A 287 -26.77 -17.33 -9.80
CA ASP A 287 -26.15 -16.19 -9.12
C ASP A 287 -25.58 -15.12 -10.08
N GLY A 288 -25.70 -15.31 -11.39
CA GLY A 288 -25.17 -14.43 -12.42
C GLY A 288 -23.75 -14.80 -12.87
N SER A 289 -23.10 -15.76 -12.23
CA SER A 289 -21.76 -16.20 -12.62
C SER A 289 -21.75 -17.10 -13.87
N ASN A 290 -20.59 -17.36 -14.44
CA ASN A 290 -20.36 -18.23 -15.58
C ASN A 290 -21.23 -17.89 -16.81
N GLN A 291 -21.29 -16.61 -17.13
CA GLN A 291 -22.01 -16.12 -18.32
C GLN A 291 -21.35 -16.66 -19.58
N MET A 292 -22.11 -17.35 -20.39
CA MET A 292 -21.63 -18.00 -21.60
C MET A 292 -22.57 -17.78 -22.78
N LYS A 293 -22.02 -17.28 -23.89
CA LYS A 293 -22.72 -17.22 -25.17
C LYS A 293 -22.82 -18.63 -25.75
N ILE A 294 -24.04 -19.10 -25.95
CA ILE A 294 -24.28 -20.47 -26.44
C ILE A 294 -24.72 -20.49 -27.92
N SER A 295 -25.41 -19.48 -28.43
CA SER A 295 -25.82 -19.45 -29.84
C SER A 295 -24.65 -19.03 -30.74
N ARG A 296 -24.39 -19.85 -31.76
CA ARG A 296 -23.32 -19.59 -32.75
C ARG A 296 -23.66 -18.51 -33.75
N ARG A 297 -24.97 -18.36 -34.03
CA ARG A 297 -25.52 -17.39 -34.99
C ARG A 297 -26.40 -16.42 -34.25
N PRO A 298 -26.54 -15.19 -34.76
CA PRO A 298 -27.52 -14.27 -34.24
C PRO A 298 -28.91 -14.84 -34.31
N ILE A 299 -29.71 -14.51 -33.34
CA ILE A 299 -31.15 -14.83 -33.30
C ILE A 299 -31.95 -13.57 -33.60
N THR A 300 -33.11 -13.70 -34.19
CA THR A 300 -33.90 -12.56 -34.64
C THR A 300 -35.30 -12.54 -34.02
N GLY A 301 -35.87 -11.35 -33.96
CA GLY A 301 -37.29 -11.17 -33.61
C GLY A 301 -37.60 -11.17 -32.13
N TYR A 302 -36.59 -11.05 -31.23
CA TYR A 302 -36.81 -11.08 -29.79
C TYR A 302 -37.32 -9.75 -29.21
N ASN A 303 -37.28 -8.67 -30.00
CA ASN A 303 -37.92 -7.40 -29.65
C ASN A 303 -39.42 -7.37 -29.95
N ASN A 304 -39.98 -8.46 -30.53
CA ASN A 304 -41.40 -8.53 -30.86
C ASN A 304 -42.19 -9.28 -29.78
N PRO A 305 -43.34 -8.77 -29.35
CA PRO A 305 -44.25 -9.50 -28.47
C PRO A 305 -44.60 -10.90 -29.04
N GLY A 306 -44.48 -11.92 -28.19
CA GLY A 306 -44.83 -13.30 -28.55
C GLY A 306 -43.65 -14.17 -29.01
N ARG A 307 -42.46 -13.63 -29.17
CA ARG A 307 -41.26 -14.43 -29.41
C ARG A 307 -40.47 -14.57 -28.11
N GLY A 308 -39.90 -15.73 -27.85
CA GLY A 308 -39.19 -15.98 -26.62
C GLY A 308 -38.42 -17.29 -26.65
N LEU A 309 -37.75 -17.55 -25.56
CA LEU A 309 -37.05 -18.79 -25.31
C LEU A 309 -37.67 -19.53 -24.11
N ALA A 310 -37.56 -20.83 -24.11
CA ALA A 310 -38.04 -21.69 -23.03
C ALA A 310 -37.09 -22.86 -22.78
N TRP A 311 -36.95 -23.25 -21.53
CA TRP A 311 -36.25 -24.47 -21.18
C TRP A 311 -37.06 -25.71 -21.54
N SER A 312 -36.36 -26.78 -21.94
CA SER A 312 -36.95 -28.13 -21.95
C SER A 312 -37.31 -28.54 -20.52
N PRO A 313 -38.28 -29.44 -20.34
CA PRO A 313 -38.64 -29.94 -19.01
C PRO A 313 -37.46 -30.59 -18.25
N ALA A 314 -36.52 -31.17 -18.97
CA ALA A 314 -35.33 -31.78 -18.40
C ALA A 314 -34.26 -30.74 -18.00
N GLY A 315 -34.35 -29.47 -18.46
CA GLY A 315 -33.37 -28.44 -18.18
C GLY A 315 -32.05 -28.58 -18.95
N ASP A 316 -32.02 -29.43 -19.97
CA ASP A 316 -30.83 -29.73 -20.79
C ASP A 316 -30.75 -28.86 -22.05
N ARG A 317 -31.87 -28.26 -22.49
CA ARG A 317 -31.99 -27.51 -23.75
C ARG A 317 -32.78 -26.24 -23.58
N ILE A 318 -32.47 -25.27 -24.42
CA ILE A 318 -33.28 -24.06 -24.65
C ILE A 318 -33.95 -24.20 -26.01
N ILE A 319 -35.27 -24.03 -26.03
CA ILE A 319 -36.09 -24.03 -27.25
C ILE A 319 -36.37 -22.56 -27.57
N TYR A 320 -36.19 -22.19 -28.83
CA TYR A 320 -36.37 -20.82 -29.29
C TYR A 320 -36.85 -20.74 -30.73
N ALA A 321 -37.58 -19.68 -31.04
CA ALA A 321 -37.99 -19.37 -32.40
C ALA A 321 -36.95 -18.47 -33.09
N ASN A 322 -36.62 -18.80 -34.34
CA ASN A 322 -35.76 -17.98 -35.17
C ASN A 322 -36.32 -17.98 -36.60
N TYR A 323 -36.87 -16.85 -37.05
CA TYR A 323 -37.67 -16.72 -38.28
C TYR A 323 -38.80 -17.72 -38.34
N ASP A 324 -38.80 -18.62 -39.31
CA ASP A 324 -39.76 -19.66 -39.59
C ASP A 324 -39.49 -21.00 -38.90
N ARG A 325 -38.46 -21.03 -38.04
CA ARG A 325 -37.96 -22.25 -37.41
C ARG A 325 -38.17 -22.24 -35.92
N LEU A 326 -38.57 -23.38 -35.39
CA LEU A 326 -38.47 -23.72 -34.00
C LEU A 326 -37.19 -24.56 -33.84
N SER A 327 -36.22 -24.03 -33.07
CA SER A 327 -34.91 -24.62 -32.89
C SER A 327 -34.68 -24.97 -31.41
N PHE A 328 -33.67 -25.79 -31.17
CA PHE A 328 -33.18 -26.02 -29.83
C PHE A 328 -31.64 -25.84 -29.80
N ILE A 329 -31.13 -25.51 -28.63
CA ILE A 329 -29.72 -25.49 -28.32
C ILE A 329 -29.49 -26.07 -26.93
N GLN A 330 -28.43 -26.88 -26.75
CA GLN A 330 -28.07 -27.34 -25.40
C GLN A 330 -27.55 -26.15 -24.58
N TYR A 331 -27.78 -26.21 -23.27
CA TYR A 331 -27.45 -25.13 -22.37
C TYR A 331 -25.95 -24.76 -22.34
N ASP A 332 -25.06 -25.66 -22.79
CA ASP A 332 -23.62 -25.49 -22.92
C ASP A 332 -23.16 -25.15 -24.36
N GLY A 333 -24.10 -24.95 -25.29
CA GLY A 333 -23.80 -24.62 -26.69
C GLY A 333 -23.27 -25.77 -27.54
N THR A 334 -23.13 -26.98 -27.01
CA THR A 334 -22.48 -28.11 -27.70
C THR A 334 -23.30 -28.67 -28.87
N LEU A 335 -24.61 -28.57 -28.80
CA LEU A 335 -25.51 -29.09 -29.83
C LEU A 335 -26.66 -28.12 -30.13
N GLU A 336 -26.81 -27.76 -31.38
CA GLU A 336 -27.93 -26.95 -31.90
C GLU A 336 -28.63 -27.71 -33.03
N GLY A 337 -29.97 -27.63 -33.10
CA GLY A 337 -30.73 -28.26 -34.13
C GLY A 337 -32.12 -27.62 -34.37
N VAL A 338 -32.74 -28.02 -35.44
CA VAL A 338 -34.10 -27.57 -35.81
C VAL A 338 -35.10 -28.63 -35.40
N ILE A 339 -36.16 -28.22 -34.70
CA ILE A 339 -37.31 -29.08 -34.31
C ILE A 339 -38.32 -29.13 -35.41
N THR A 340 -38.73 -27.98 -35.95
CA THR A 340 -39.70 -27.88 -37.04
C THR A 340 -39.49 -26.59 -37.83
N ILE A 341 -39.96 -26.60 -39.05
CA ILE A 341 -40.01 -25.45 -39.95
C ILE A 341 -41.47 -25.12 -40.17
N ALA A 342 -41.86 -23.85 -40.11
CA ALA A 342 -43.24 -23.45 -40.44
C ALA A 342 -43.55 -23.86 -41.89
N PRO A 343 -44.78 -24.34 -42.16
CA PRO A 343 -45.20 -24.59 -43.53
C PRO A 343 -45.07 -23.31 -44.36
N ALA A 344 -44.59 -23.44 -45.59
CA ALA A 344 -44.55 -22.30 -46.51
C ALA A 344 -46.02 -21.89 -46.81
N ASN A 345 -46.34 -20.65 -46.60
CA ASN A 345 -47.63 -20.07 -46.97
C ASN A 345 -47.68 -19.81 -48.47
#